data_101d092eecbb14c1556a1affa80bb9c6
#
_entry.id   101d092eecbb14c1556a1affa80bb9c6
#
_cell.length_a   1.000
_cell.length_b   1.000
_cell.length_c   1.000
_cell.angle_alpha   90.00
_cell.angle_beta   90.00
_cell.angle_gamma   90.00
#
_symmetry.space_group_name_H-M   'P 1'
#
loop_
_entity.id
_entity.type
_entity.pdbx_description
1 polymer ?
#
loop_
_entity_poly.entity_id
_entity_poly.type
_entity_poly.pdbx_seq_one_letter_code
_entity_poly.pdbx_strand_id
1 'polypeptide(L)'
;MISTHDEMKHQIKELLRQYEFATPPEVSYLTASENQIYIVNDHDSGNRYVVRINSGRLAYHNAEQIHSEMMWLDALSRDTDIIVPRVLAAKDGSWVQELSVPGKDKPGYAVAYSFLEGVEPPENELLSGFERLGTISAHMHAHATRWVPPEDFSRPTWTPEAILNNQLAWGDWREGVNIDAEALHLLQRAETVIHRRLEDADVGSGNYGLIHADLRLANLLIHGATTAIIDFDDCGLGWYLFDLAGALSFLEEREDVPDLINSWVRGYRKVAEIPADAEVMIPTLIMLRRIQLIGWLGYQQNHLDFARQIGQTFTTDSCRLAGEFLNRFG
;
A
#
# COMPACT_ATOMS: atom_id res chain seq x y z
N MET A 1 -15.73 -32.14 -1.82
CA MET A 1 -14.51 -31.46 -1.38
C MET A 1 -14.94 -30.12 -0.78
N ILE A 2 -14.56 -29.85 0.45
CA ILE A 2 -14.77 -28.54 1.08
C ILE A 2 -13.91 -27.52 0.29
N SER A 3 -14.42 -26.34 0.00
CA SER A 3 -13.63 -25.34 -0.71
C SER A 3 -12.54 -24.78 0.21
N THR A 4 -11.42 -24.34 -0.34
CA THR A 4 -10.34 -23.67 0.42
C THR A 4 -10.87 -22.46 1.21
N HIS A 5 -11.88 -21.78 0.67
CA HIS A 5 -12.56 -20.67 1.35
C HIS A 5 -13.39 -21.12 2.56
N ASP A 6 -14.06 -22.28 2.49
CA ASP A 6 -14.83 -22.80 3.61
C ASP A 6 -13.91 -23.29 4.73
N GLU A 7 -12.79 -23.91 4.39
CA GLU A 7 -11.76 -24.27 5.36
C GLU A 7 -11.20 -23.03 6.07
N MET A 8 -10.88 -21.95 5.32
CA MET A 8 -10.40 -20.71 5.89
C MET A 8 -11.45 -20.03 6.77
N LYS A 9 -12.73 -20.02 6.36
CA LYS A 9 -13.82 -19.51 7.22
C LYS A 9 -13.91 -20.27 8.55
N HIS A 10 -13.67 -21.58 8.53
CA HIS A 10 -13.63 -22.36 9.76
C HIS A 10 -12.46 -21.94 10.66
N GLN A 11 -11.26 -21.78 10.10
CA GLN A 11 -10.09 -21.29 10.85
C GLN A 11 -10.34 -19.91 11.46
N ILE A 12 -10.95 -18.99 10.70
CA ILE A 12 -11.30 -17.66 11.20
C ILE A 12 -12.32 -17.75 12.34
N LYS A 13 -13.33 -18.59 12.25
CA LYS A 13 -14.32 -18.77 13.33
C LYS A 13 -13.68 -19.31 14.62
N GLU A 14 -12.71 -20.22 14.51
CA GLU A 14 -11.95 -20.68 15.69
C GLU A 14 -11.08 -19.55 16.26
N LEU A 15 -10.40 -18.78 15.43
CA LEU A 15 -9.61 -17.62 15.81
C LEU A 15 -10.46 -16.56 16.51
N LEU A 16 -11.68 -16.28 16.03
CA LEU A 16 -12.59 -15.28 16.61
C LEU A 16 -13.07 -15.62 18.01
N ARG A 17 -12.90 -16.85 18.51
CA ARG A 17 -13.14 -17.20 19.93
C ARG A 17 -12.16 -16.50 20.87
N GLN A 18 -11.05 -16.03 20.36
CA GLN A 18 -10.07 -15.22 21.12
C GLN A 18 -10.50 -13.77 21.27
N TYR A 19 -11.57 -13.33 20.59
CA TYR A 19 -12.10 -11.98 20.66
C TYR A 19 -13.37 -11.90 21.53
N GLU A 20 -13.76 -10.69 21.93
CA GLU A 20 -14.92 -10.44 22.77
C GLU A 20 -16.23 -10.41 21.93
N PHE A 21 -16.71 -11.59 21.51
CA PHE A 21 -18.01 -11.74 20.87
C PHE A 21 -18.94 -12.54 21.82
N ALA A 22 -20.18 -12.05 22.00
CA ALA A 22 -21.16 -12.72 22.87
C ALA A 22 -21.64 -14.04 22.25
N THR A 23 -21.87 -14.07 20.93
CA THR A 23 -22.13 -15.27 20.14
C THR A 23 -21.15 -15.38 18.98
N PRO A 24 -20.93 -16.58 18.40
CA PRO A 24 -20.05 -16.72 17.25
C PRO A 24 -20.54 -15.88 16.07
N PRO A 25 -19.72 -14.94 15.57
CA PRO A 25 -20.13 -14.07 14.47
C PRO A 25 -20.19 -14.81 13.14
N GLU A 26 -20.91 -14.23 12.16
CA GLU A 26 -20.93 -14.71 10.82
C GLU A 26 -19.69 -14.24 10.06
N VAL A 27 -19.06 -15.15 9.27
CA VAL A 27 -17.86 -14.85 8.48
C VAL A 27 -18.17 -15.05 7.00
N SER A 28 -17.90 -14.02 6.19
CA SER A 28 -18.04 -14.06 4.74
C SER A 28 -16.76 -13.59 4.03
N TYR A 29 -16.42 -14.26 2.93
CA TYR A 29 -15.29 -13.85 2.10
C TYR A 29 -15.63 -12.57 1.34
N LEU A 30 -14.70 -11.62 1.27
CA LEU A 30 -14.84 -10.38 0.51
C LEU A 30 -13.99 -10.41 -0.76
N THR A 31 -12.67 -10.51 -0.62
CA THR A 31 -11.72 -10.45 -1.73
C THR A 31 -10.38 -11.07 -1.37
N ALA A 32 -9.55 -11.28 -2.38
CA ALA A 32 -8.13 -11.62 -2.20
C ALA A 32 -7.29 -10.97 -3.31
N SER A 33 -6.12 -10.47 -2.91
CA SER A 33 -5.02 -10.08 -3.78
C SER A 33 -3.72 -10.57 -3.13
N GLU A 34 -2.95 -9.70 -2.49
CA GLU A 34 -1.82 -10.08 -1.63
C GLU A 34 -2.30 -10.76 -0.34
N ASN A 35 -3.40 -10.28 0.19
CA ASN A 35 -4.03 -10.75 1.42
C ASN A 35 -5.44 -11.26 1.12
N GLN A 36 -5.95 -12.14 1.99
CA GLN A 36 -7.36 -12.54 1.96
C GLN A 36 -8.14 -11.70 2.95
N ILE A 37 -9.27 -11.15 2.51
CA ILE A 37 -10.12 -10.27 3.32
C ILE A 37 -11.47 -10.93 3.57
N TYR A 38 -11.87 -10.93 4.82
CA TYR A 38 -13.15 -11.46 5.29
C TYR A 38 -13.94 -10.41 6.08
N ILE A 39 -15.24 -10.39 5.89
CA ILE A 39 -16.19 -9.61 6.70
C ILE A 39 -16.71 -10.48 7.83
N VAL A 40 -16.74 -9.92 9.01
CA VAL A 40 -17.28 -10.54 10.24
C VAL A 40 -18.46 -9.72 10.70
N ASN A 41 -19.65 -10.33 10.73
CA ASN A 41 -20.89 -9.70 11.22
C ASN A 41 -21.17 -10.18 12.63
N ASP A 42 -21.17 -9.28 13.59
CA ASP A 42 -21.60 -9.53 14.95
C ASP A 42 -23.08 -9.18 15.08
N HIS A 43 -23.92 -10.19 15.09
CA HIS A 43 -25.38 -10.00 15.14
C HIS A 43 -25.88 -9.47 16.50
N ASP A 44 -25.12 -9.67 17.57
CA ASP A 44 -25.52 -9.20 18.91
C ASP A 44 -25.33 -7.70 19.08
N SER A 45 -24.20 -7.17 18.61
CA SER A 45 -23.92 -5.73 18.68
C SER A 45 -24.40 -4.98 17.43
N GLY A 46 -24.67 -5.68 16.33
CA GLY A 46 -24.94 -5.10 15.02
C GLY A 46 -23.69 -4.51 14.33
N ASN A 47 -22.51 -4.69 14.90
CA ASN A 47 -21.25 -4.20 14.34
C ASN A 47 -20.70 -5.13 13.27
N ARG A 48 -19.94 -4.55 12.35
CA ARG A 48 -19.15 -5.26 11.35
C ARG A 48 -17.66 -5.05 11.59
N TYR A 49 -16.89 -6.09 11.24
CA TYR A 49 -15.44 -6.08 11.34
C TYR A 49 -14.83 -6.67 10.08
N VAL A 50 -13.54 -6.42 9.89
CA VAL A 50 -12.74 -6.99 8.81
C VAL A 50 -11.66 -7.86 9.43
N VAL A 51 -11.46 -9.05 8.88
CA VAL A 51 -10.28 -9.89 9.18
C VAL A 51 -9.43 -9.96 7.92
N ARG A 52 -8.18 -9.51 8.01
CA ARG A 52 -7.17 -9.66 6.97
C ARG A 52 -6.26 -10.83 7.32
N ILE A 53 -6.03 -11.72 6.36
CA ILE A 53 -5.10 -12.83 6.46
C ILE A 53 -3.91 -12.57 5.56
N ASN A 54 -2.74 -12.38 6.15
CA ASN A 54 -1.47 -12.28 5.45
C ASN A 54 -0.92 -13.69 5.20
N SER A 55 -0.67 -14.02 3.94
CA SER A 55 -0.20 -15.37 3.55
C SER A 55 1.31 -15.57 3.64
N GLY A 56 2.06 -14.55 4.10
CA GLY A 56 3.51 -14.60 4.26
C GLY A 56 4.30 -14.50 2.94
N ARG A 57 3.72 -13.96 1.87
CA ARG A 57 4.40 -13.80 0.58
C ARG A 57 5.44 -12.69 0.59
N LEU A 58 5.04 -11.49 1.02
CA LEU A 58 5.94 -10.35 1.05
C LEU A 58 6.95 -10.45 2.20
N ALA A 59 8.12 -9.85 2.03
CA ALA A 59 9.20 -9.94 3.01
C ALA A 59 8.81 -9.41 4.41
N TYR A 60 7.84 -8.50 4.45
CA TYR A 60 7.29 -7.89 5.67
C TYR A 60 5.98 -8.53 6.16
N HIS A 61 5.54 -9.65 5.56
CA HIS A 61 4.39 -10.44 6.03
C HIS A 61 4.80 -11.43 7.12
N ASN A 62 5.40 -10.95 8.19
CA ASN A 62 5.72 -11.68 9.42
C ASN A 62 5.08 -11.00 10.62
N ALA A 63 4.98 -11.69 11.75
CA ALA A 63 4.25 -11.23 12.93
C ALA A 63 4.76 -9.88 13.45
N GLU A 64 6.08 -9.69 13.51
CA GLU A 64 6.73 -8.47 14.02
C GLU A 64 6.39 -7.25 13.18
N GLN A 65 6.52 -7.36 11.86
CA GLN A 65 6.25 -6.25 10.97
C GLN A 65 4.75 -5.94 10.83
N ILE A 66 3.90 -6.96 10.86
CA ILE A 66 2.44 -6.76 10.90
C ILE A 66 2.04 -6.10 12.23
N HIS A 67 2.67 -6.49 13.35
CA HIS A 67 2.43 -5.84 14.63
C HIS A 67 2.82 -4.35 14.59
N SER A 68 3.95 -4.03 13.98
CA SER A 68 4.41 -2.65 13.80
C SER A 68 3.47 -1.81 12.91
N GLU A 69 2.86 -2.39 11.88
CA GLU A 69 1.78 -1.76 11.13
C GLU A 69 0.61 -1.40 12.05
N MET A 70 0.20 -2.34 12.93
CA MET A 70 -0.88 -2.09 13.89
C MET A 70 -0.53 -0.99 14.89
N MET A 71 0.73 -0.89 15.32
CA MET A 71 1.20 0.19 16.18
C MET A 71 0.99 1.56 15.55
N TRP A 72 1.37 1.71 14.26
CA TRP A 72 1.19 3.00 13.58
C TRP A 72 -0.27 3.30 13.28
N LEU A 73 -1.05 2.31 12.89
CA LEU A 73 -2.48 2.46 12.64
C LEU A 73 -3.24 2.87 13.91
N ASP A 74 -2.93 2.24 15.06
CA ASP A 74 -3.49 2.63 16.36
C ASP A 74 -3.08 4.05 16.77
N ALA A 75 -1.81 4.42 16.55
CA ALA A 75 -1.32 5.77 16.82
C ALA A 75 -2.04 6.82 15.94
N LEU A 76 -2.19 6.57 14.64
CA LEU A 76 -2.95 7.46 13.74
C LEU A 76 -4.40 7.64 14.19
N SER A 77 -5.06 6.54 14.55
CA SER A 77 -6.45 6.56 15.04
C SER A 77 -6.62 7.35 16.33
N ARG A 78 -5.61 7.37 17.19
CA ARG A 78 -5.64 8.02 18.50
C ARG A 78 -5.18 9.49 18.45
N ASP A 79 -4.18 9.78 17.64
CA ASP A 79 -3.43 11.04 17.69
C ASP A 79 -3.85 12.03 16.60
N THR A 80 -4.73 11.63 15.68
CA THR A 80 -5.16 12.44 14.52
C THR A 80 -6.66 12.35 14.26
N ASP A 81 -7.16 13.27 13.41
CA ASP A 81 -8.53 13.22 12.90
C ASP A 81 -8.66 12.38 11.62
N ILE A 82 -7.58 11.70 11.19
CA ILE A 82 -7.62 10.81 10.03
C ILE A 82 -8.48 9.59 10.39
N ILE A 83 -9.45 9.28 9.54
CA ILE A 83 -10.29 8.10 9.73
C ILE A 83 -9.57 6.89 9.16
N VAL A 84 -9.16 5.99 10.04
CA VAL A 84 -8.50 4.72 9.72
C VAL A 84 -9.24 3.56 10.43
N PRO A 85 -9.10 2.31 9.97
CA PRO A 85 -9.66 1.17 10.69
C PRO A 85 -9.07 1.07 12.10
N ARG A 86 -9.91 0.88 13.10
CA ARG A 86 -9.44 0.61 14.48
C ARG A 86 -9.04 -0.83 14.59
N VAL A 87 -7.83 -1.08 15.09
CA VAL A 87 -7.33 -2.43 15.34
C VAL A 87 -8.10 -3.05 16.53
N LEU A 88 -8.54 -4.29 16.37
CA LEU A 88 -9.16 -5.06 17.44
C LEU A 88 -8.11 -5.92 18.12
N ALA A 89 -8.01 -5.81 19.45
CA ALA A 89 -7.19 -6.72 20.24
C ALA A 89 -7.97 -7.99 20.60
N ALA A 90 -7.28 -9.12 20.62
CA ALA A 90 -7.77 -10.34 21.20
C ALA A 90 -7.84 -10.23 22.75
N LYS A 91 -8.43 -11.20 23.44
CA LYS A 91 -8.58 -11.22 24.90
C LYS A 91 -7.28 -11.16 25.69
N ASP A 92 -6.19 -11.64 25.08
CA ASP A 92 -4.84 -11.57 25.65
C ASP A 92 -4.12 -10.23 25.38
N GLY A 93 -4.78 -9.31 24.64
CA GLY A 93 -4.27 -8.01 24.26
C GLY A 93 -3.47 -8.01 22.94
N SER A 94 -3.23 -9.15 22.32
CA SER A 94 -2.49 -9.22 21.07
C SER A 94 -3.33 -8.76 19.87
N TRP A 95 -2.70 -8.14 18.88
CA TRP A 95 -3.33 -7.73 17.63
C TRP A 95 -3.14 -8.74 16.51
N VAL A 96 -1.98 -9.40 16.50
CA VAL A 96 -1.61 -10.35 15.44
C VAL A 96 -1.82 -11.78 15.94
N GLN A 97 -2.59 -12.54 15.19
CA GLN A 97 -2.90 -13.94 15.51
C GLN A 97 -2.31 -14.85 14.45
N GLU A 98 -1.66 -15.92 14.87
CA GLU A 98 -1.19 -16.96 13.97
C GLU A 98 -2.32 -17.95 13.67
N LEU A 99 -2.46 -18.37 12.41
CA LEU A 99 -3.42 -19.38 12.00
C LEU A 99 -2.89 -20.27 10.88
N SER A 100 -3.44 -21.47 10.76
CA SER A 100 -3.15 -22.35 9.62
C SER A 100 -3.83 -21.84 8.34
N VAL A 101 -3.05 -21.73 7.26
CA VAL A 101 -3.59 -21.37 5.94
C VAL A 101 -3.73 -22.64 5.11
N PRO A 102 -4.93 -23.01 4.64
CA PRO A 102 -5.14 -24.19 3.85
C PRO A 102 -4.21 -24.28 2.64
N GLY A 103 -3.53 -25.43 2.48
CA GLY A 103 -2.59 -25.66 1.39
C GLY A 103 -1.22 -24.98 1.53
N LYS A 104 -0.92 -24.38 2.69
CA LYS A 104 0.40 -23.81 3.00
C LYS A 104 1.06 -24.56 4.17
N ASP A 105 2.37 -24.80 4.06
CA ASP A 105 3.17 -25.43 5.12
C ASP A 105 3.50 -24.46 6.26
N LYS A 106 3.54 -23.16 5.96
CA LYS A 106 3.80 -22.11 6.95
C LYS A 106 2.50 -21.49 7.41
N PRO A 107 2.40 -21.09 8.69
CA PRO A 107 1.26 -20.35 9.18
C PRO A 107 1.14 -18.99 8.48
N GLY A 108 -0.08 -18.49 8.42
CA GLY A 108 -0.36 -17.10 8.10
C GLY A 108 -0.62 -16.29 9.35
N TYR A 109 -0.82 -15.01 9.18
CA TYR A 109 -1.11 -14.08 10.25
C TYR A 109 -2.43 -13.36 9.99
N ALA A 110 -3.25 -13.27 11.01
CA ALA A 110 -4.52 -12.57 10.98
C ALA A 110 -4.50 -11.33 11.85
N VAL A 111 -5.12 -10.27 11.35
CA VAL A 111 -5.44 -9.07 12.10
C VAL A 111 -6.90 -8.72 11.90
N ALA A 112 -7.53 -8.15 12.93
CA ALA A 112 -8.92 -7.75 12.89
C ALA A 112 -9.07 -6.25 13.06
N TYR A 113 -10.01 -5.64 12.31
CA TYR A 113 -10.28 -4.22 12.29
C TYR A 113 -11.76 -3.91 12.40
N SER A 114 -12.11 -2.71 12.86
CA SER A 114 -13.44 -2.19 12.65
C SER A 114 -13.74 -2.05 11.15
N PHE A 115 -14.96 -2.38 10.76
CA PHE A 115 -15.41 -2.13 9.38
C PHE A 115 -15.66 -0.62 9.21
N LEU A 116 -15.21 -0.08 8.08
CA LEU A 116 -15.48 1.29 7.68
C LEU A 116 -16.49 1.31 6.53
N GLU A 117 -17.54 2.10 6.68
CA GLU A 117 -18.54 2.35 5.64
C GLU A 117 -17.97 3.32 4.61
N GLY A 118 -18.30 3.11 3.35
CA GLY A 118 -17.95 4.02 2.27
C GLY A 118 -17.80 3.31 0.94
N VAL A 119 -17.55 4.11 -0.08
CA VAL A 119 -17.28 3.68 -1.44
C VAL A 119 -16.03 4.35 -1.96
N GLU A 120 -15.36 3.74 -2.91
CA GLU A 120 -14.23 4.36 -3.59
C GLU A 120 -14.65 5.68 -4.26
N PRO A 121 -13.74 6.68 -4.35
CA PRO A 121 -13.99 7.90 -5.10
C PRO A 121 -14.36 7.60 -6.55
N PRO A 122 -15.35 8.31 -7.12
CA PRO A 122 -15.74 8.08 -8.51
C PRO A 122 -14.63 8.55 -9.48
N GLU A 123 -14.43 7.81 -10.58
CA GLU A 123 -13.40 8.08 -11.60
C GLU A 123 -13.48 9.47 -12.23
N ASN A 124 -14.64 10.10 -12.25
CA ASN A 124 -14.82 11.45 -12.80
C ASN A 124 -14.39 12.58 -11.84
N GLU A 125 -13.93 12.25 -10.63
CA GLU A 125 -13.50 13.21 -9.61
C GLU A 125 -12.00 13.11 -9.30
N LEU A 126 -11.16 12.72 -10.27
CA LEU A 126 -9.74 12.50 -10.05
C LEU A 126 -9.01 13.72 -9.44
N LEU A 127 -9.23 14.92 -9.96
CA LEU A 127 -8.55 16.11 -9.46
C LEU A 127 -8.87 16.39 -7.99
N SER A 128 -10.15 16.31 -7.60
CA SER A 128 -10.55 16.48 -6.21
C SER A 128 -10.08 15.32 -5.33
N GLY A 129 -10.07 14.10 -5.88
CA GLY A 129 -9.52 12.92 -5.23
C GLY A 129 -8.03 13.05 -4.94
N PHE A 130 -7.24 13.51 -5.90
CA PHE A 130 -5.80 13.75 -5.72
C PHE A 130 -5.51 14.88 -4.74
N GLU A 131 -6.28 15.96 -4.75
CA GLU A 131 -6.15 17.01 -3.74
C GLU A 131 -6.42 16.48 -2.33
N ARG A 132 -7.42 15.61 -2.19
CA ARG A 132 -7.76 14.92 -0.94
C ARG A 132 -6.63 13.97 -0.50
N LEU A 133 -6.10 13.15 -1.41
CA LEU A 133 -4.93 12.29 -1.14
C LEU A 133 -3.74 13.11 -0.65
N GLY A 134 -3.41 14.22 -1.31
CA GLY A 134 -2.31 15.10 -0.87
C GLY A 134 -2.52 15.64 0.53
N THR A 135 -3.74 16.10 0.86
CA THR A 135 -4.07 16.59 2.21
C THR A 135 -3.90 15.49 3.27
N ILE A 136 -4.39 14.29 2.97
CA ILE A 136 -4.30 13.13 3.87
C ILE A 136 -2.84 12.70 4.06
N SER A 137 -2.07 12.58 2.97
CA SER A 137 -0.63 12.28 3.04
C SER A 137 0.12 13.27 3.93
N ALA A 138 -0.14 14.56 3.78
CA ALA A 138 0.49 15.58 4.61
C ALA A 138 0.17 15.44 6.10
N HIS A 139 -1.07 15.09 6.45
CA HIS A 139 -1.44 14.80 7.86
C HIS A 139 -0.73 13.55 8.39
N MET A 140 -0.64 12.47 7.62
CA MET A 140 0.09 11.26 8.01
C MET A 140 1.58 11.52 8.19
N HIS A 141 2.21 12.25 7.25
CA HIS A 141 3.63 12.59 7.34
C HIS A 141 3.92 13.56 8.50
N ALA A 142 3.03 14.52 8.75
CA ALA A 142 3.15 15.39 9.93
C ALA A 142 3.00 14.62 11.25
N HIS A 143 2.17 13.57 11.29
CA HIS A 143 2.13 12.65 12.43
C HIS A 143 3.45 11.87 12.53
N ALA A 144 3.91 11.23 11.44
CA ALA A 144 5.13 10.44 11.39
C ALA A 144 6.38 11.21 11.86
N THR A 145 6.45 12.51 11.57
CA THR A 145 7.57 13.38 12.01
C THR A 145 7.62 13.57 13.53
N ARG A 146 6.48 13.46 14.23
CA ARG A 146 6.37 13.70 15.67
C ARG A 146 6.19 12.44 16.49
N TRP A 147 5.69 11.38 15.87
CA TRP A 147 5.49 10.11 16.53
C TRP A 147 6.81 9.43 16.81
N VAL A 148 7.00 8.99 18.05
CA VAL A 148 8.15 8.22 18.46
C VAL A 148 7.74 6.74 18.45
N PRO A 149 8.21 5.95 17.48
CA PRO A 149 7.86 4.54 17.43
C PRO A 149 8.44 3.80 18.65
N PRO A 150 7.75 2.75 19.16
CA PRO A 150 8.31 1.83 20.15
C PRO A 150 9.63 1.21 19.70
N GLU A 151 10.45 0.72 20.65
CA GLU A 151 11.78 0.15 20.35
C GLU A 151 11.73 -1.09 19.43
N ASP A 152 10.64 -1.84 19.49
CA ASP A 152 10.40 -3.05 18.69
C ASP A 152 9.69 -2.74 17.34
N PHE A 153 9.51 -1.47 17.01
CA PHE A 153 8.90 -1.08 15.73
C PHE A 153 9.82 -1.39 14.56
N SER A 154 9.32 -2.19 13.61
CA SER A 154 10.04 -2.61 12.42
C SER A 154 9.13 -2.62 11.20
N ARG A 155 9.44 -1.79 10.21
CA ARG A 155 8.72 -1.76 8.92
C ARG A 155 9.71 -1.72 7.76
N PRO A 156 9.30 -2.14 6.54
CA PRO A 156 10.16 -2.09 5.36
C PRO A 156 10.65 -0.68 5.09
N THR A 157 11.79 -0.59 4.43
CA THR A 157 12.33 0.67 3.92
C THR A 157 12.25 0.66 2.40
N TRP A 158 11.53 1.62 1.84
CA TRP A 158 11.29 1.76 0.41
C TRP A 158 12.45 2.50 -0.28
N THR A 159 13.64 1.89 -0.27
CA THR A 159 14.81 2.40 -1.02
C THR A 159 14.79 1.90 -2.47
N PRO A 160 15.49 2.58 -3.39
CA PRO A 160 15.67 2.07 -4.75
C PRO A 160 16.22 0.63 -4.77
N GLU A 161 17.18 0.31 -3.91
CA GLU A 161 17.75 -1.05 -3.78
C GLU A 161 16.69 -2.07 -3.37
N ALA A 162 15.88 -1.74 -2.36
CA ALA A 162 14.85 -2.65 -1.87
C ALA A 162 13.78 -2.91 -2.92
N ILE A 163 13.39 -1.87 -3.66
CA ILE A 163 12.36 -1.93 -4.71
C ILE A 163 12.91 -2.64 -5.95
N LEU A 164 14.00 -2.15 -6.53
CA LEU A 164 14.49 -2.56 -7.85
C LEU A 164 15.21 -3.90 -7.82
N ASN A 165 15.75 -4.32 -6.67
CA ASN A 165 16.36 -5.64 -6.46
C ASN A 165 15.42 -6.66 -5.79
N ASN A 166 14.12 -6.38 -5.81
CA ASN A 166 13.06 -7.28 -5.32
C ASN A 166 13.28 -7.77 -3.87
N GLN A 167 13.92 -6.97 -3.01
CA GLN A 167 14.19 -7.36 -1.62
C GLN A 167 12.91 -7.50 -0.79
N LEU A 168 11.83 -6.81 -1.20
CA LEU A 168 10.52 -6.85 -0.55
C LEU A 168 9.59 -7.92 -1.14
N ALA A 169 10.06 -8.71 -2.10
CA ALA A 169 9.33 -9.80 -2.75
C ALA A 169 8.08 -9.37 -3.54
N TRP A 170 8.05 -8.14 -4.06
CA TRP A 170 6.96 -7.64 -4.92
C TRP A 170 6.94 -8.30 -6.30
N GLY A 171 8.09 -8.73 -6.79
CA GLY A 171 8.37 -9.29 -8.11
C GLY A 171 9.58 -8.60 -8.73
N ASP A 172 10.43 -9.36 -9.43
CA ASP A 172 11.56 -8.78 -10.16
C ASP A 172 11.02 -8.15 -11.46
N TRP A 173 11.25 -6.86 -11.66
CA TRP A 173 10.83 -6.15 -12.86
C TRP A 173 11.49 -6.70 -14.13
N ARG A 174 12.68 -7.34 -14.00
CA ARG A 174 13.40 -7.99 -15.09
C ARG A 174 12.68 -9.24 -15.62
N GLU A 175 11.81 -9.80 -14.79
CA GLU A 175 10.92 -10.93 -15.11
C GLU A 175 9.49 -10.46 -15.46
N GLY A 176 9.31 -9.17 -15.65
CA GLY A 176 8.02 -8.56 -16.03
C GLY A 176 7.52 -9.05 -17.39
N VAL A 177 6.23 -8.87 -17.63
CA VAL A 177 5.60 -9.28 -18.89
C VAL A 177 6.22 -8.51 -20.06
N ASN A 178 6.64 -9.20 -21.12
CA ASN A 178 7.24 -8.61 -22.33
C ASN A 178 8.56 -7.83 -22.11
N ILE A 179 9.35 -8.18 -21.11
CA ILE A 179 10.71 -7.67 -20.97
C ILE A 179 11.62 -8.38 -21.98
N ASP A 180 11.84 -7.76 -23.13
CA ASP A 180 12.85 -8.17 -24.10
C ASP A 180 14.20 -7.49 -23.85
N ALA A 181 15.20 -7.74 -24.68
CA ALA A 181 16.55 -7.18 -24.50
C ALA A 181 16.58 -5.64 -24.62
N GLU A 182 15.73 -5.05 -25.45
CA GLU A 182 15.66 -3.59 -25.63
C GLU A 182 15.00 -2.93 -24.42
N ALA A 183 13.87 -3.45 -23.97
CA ALA A 183 13.18 -3.02 -22.75
C ALA A 183 14.09 -3.14 -21.53
N LEU A 184 14.76 -4.30 -21.37
CA LEU A 184 15.71 -4.53 -20.28
C LEU A 184 16.82 -3.47 -20.26
N HIS A 185 17.48 -3.22 -21.41
CA HIS A 185 18.55 -2.23 -21.51
C HIS A 185 18.05 -0.80 -21.19
N LEU A 186 16.89 -0.43 -21.70
CA LEU A 186 16.30 0.89 -21.47
C LEU A 186 15.96 1.12 -19.98
N LEU A 187 15.29 0.15 -19.37
CA LEU A 187 14.89 0.22 -17.95
C LEU A 187 16.10 0.17 -17.01
N GLN A 188 17.17 -0.59 -17.34
CA GLN A 188 18.42 -0.57 -16.58
C GLN A 188 19.10 0.81 -16.59
N ARG A 189 19.02 1.52 -17.73
CA ARG A 189 19.51 2.91 -17.78
C ARG A 189 18.68 3.83 -16.89
N ALA A 190 17.34 3.68 -16.91
CA ALA A 190 16.47 4.43 -16.02
C ALA A 190 16.76 4.12 -14.55
N GLU A 191 16.93 2.84 -14.18
CA GLU A 191 17.37 2.38 -12.86
C GLU A 191 18.66 3.09 -12.41
N THR A 192 19.68 3.15 -13.27
CA THR A 192 20.94 3.84 -12.96
C THR A 192 20.74 5.32 -12.67
N VAL A 193 19.88 6.00 -13.44
CA VAL A 193 19.56 7.41 -13.22
C VAL A 193 18.77 7.62 -11.93
N ILE A 194 17.82 6.72 -11.63
CA ILE A 194 17.06 6.74 -10.38
C ILE A 194 17.99 6.65 -9.18
N HIS A 195 18.89 5.67 -9.15
CA HIS A 195 19.87 5.51 -8.08
C HIS A 195 20.69 6.79 -7.88
N ARG A 196 21.36 7.27 -8.94
CA ARG A 196 22.17 8.49 -8.88
C ARG A 196 21.39 9.69 -8.29
N ARG A 197 20.15 9.89 -8.76
CA ARG A 197 19.33 11.03 -8.32
C ARG A 197 18.84 10.91 -6.87
N LEU A 198 18.56 9.71 -6.40
CA LEU A 198 18.07 9.48 -5.03
C LEU A 198 19.22 9.31 -4.02
N GLU A 199 20.41 8.93 -4.44
CA GLU A 199 21.64 8.97 -3.59
C GLU A 199 22.01 10.41 -3.20
N ASP A 200 21.82 11.36 -4.12
CA ASP A 200 22.09 12.77 -3.90
C ASP A 200 20.94 13.51 -3.15
N ALA A 201 19.78 12.82 -2.98
CA ALA A 201 18.64 13.42 -2.33
C ALA A 201 18.82 13.48 -0.81
N ASP A 202 18.55 14.64 -0.22
CA ASP A 202 18.56 14.79 1.22
C ASP A 202 17.43 13.96 1.86
N VAL A 203 17.80 13.01 2.71
CA VAL A 203 16.89 12.22 3.57
C VAL A 203 16.61 12.94 4.91
N GLY A 204 16.64 14.27 4.90
CA GLY A 204 16.37 15.10 6.07
C GLY A 204 14.93 14.96 6.58
N SER A 205 14.69 15.43 7.78
CA SER A 205 13.44 15.27 8.54
C SER A 205 12.19 15.87 7.88
N GLY A 206 12.34 16.61 6.78
CA GLY A 206 11.23 17.25 6.08
C GLY A 206 10.68 16.48 4.89
N ASN A 207 11.32 15.39 4.46
CA ASN A 207 11.00 14.69 3.21
C ASN A 207 11.07 13.17 3.29
N TYR A 208 11.43 12.60 4.46
CA TYR A 208 11.60 11.17 4.68
C TYR A 208 11.06 10.75 6.04
N GLY A 209 10.40 9.61 6.09
CA GLY A 209 9.79 9.04 7.30
C GLY A 209 8.81 7.92 6.99
N LEU A 210 7.85 7.68 7.89
CA LEU A 210 6.78 6.70 7.64
C LEU A 210 5.83 7.23 6.57
N ILE A 211 5.55 6.38 5.58
CA ILE A 211 4.63 6.58 4.46
C ILE A 211 3.64 5.42 4.37
N HIS A 212 2.55 5.63 3.67
CA HIS A 212 1.59 4.56 3.35
C HIS A 212 2.12 3.60 2.28
N ALA A 213 2.90 4.12 1.34
CA ALA A 213 3.55 3.45 0.21
C ALA A 213 2.61 2.90 -0.89
N ASP A 214 1.29 2.77 -0.65
CA ASP A 214 0.29 2.42 -1.67
C ASP A 214 -0.98 3.28 -1.54
N LEU A 215 -0.86 4.58 -1.25
CA LEU A 215 -2.00 5.48 -1.05
C LEU A 215 -2.64 5.87 -2.38
N ARG A 216 -3.49 4.99 -2.92
CA ARG A 216 -4.27 5.17 -4.14
C ARG A 216 -5.72 5.55 -3.84
N LEU A 217 -6.45 6.05 -4.86
CA LEU A 217 -7.88 6.32 -4.71
C LEU A 217 -8.69 5.08 -4.30
N ALA A 218 -8.29 3.89 -4.76
CA ALA A 218 -8.90 2.61 -4.37
C ALA A 218 -8.77 2.31 -2.86
N ASN A 219 -7.83 2.96 -2.16
CA ASN A 219 -7.62 2.83 -0.72
C ASN A 219 -8.30 3.94 0.09
N LEU A 220 -9.15 4.75 -0.57
CA LEU A 220 -10.04 5.71 0.08
C LEU A 220 -11.48 5.20 0.11
N LEU A 221 -12.15 5.41 1.24
CA LEU A 221 -13.59 5.16 1.37
C LEU A 221 -14.29 6.48 1.70
N ILE A 222 -15.21 6.89 0.82
CA ILE A 222 -16.02 8.09 0.99
C ILE A 222 -17.39 7.72 1.57
N HIS A 223 -17.71 8.31 2.71
CA HIS A 223 -19.03 8.19 3.33
C HIS A 223 -19.55 9.58 3.69
N GLY A 224 -20.48 10.10 2.92
CA GLY A 224 -20.98 11.46 3.08
C GLY A 224 -19.86 12.50 2.94
N ALA A 225 -19.61 13.27 4.00
CA ALA A 225 -18.55 14.28 4.04
C ALA A 225 -17.20 13.73 4.55
N THR A 226 -17.15 12.46 4.98
CA THR A 226 -15.93 11.86 5.53
C THR A 226 -15.17 11.05 4.50
N THR A 227 -13.86 10.98 4.68
CA THR A 227 -12.97 10.13 3.89
C THR A 227 -12.14 9.30 4.85
N ALA A 228 -12.18 7.99 4.70
CA ALA A 228 -11.36 7.06 5.44
C ALA A 228 -10.26 6.48 4.55
N ILE A 229 -9.19 6.03 5.17
CA ILE A 229 -8.06 5.37 4.51
C ILE A 229 -8.00 3.94 5.00
N ILE A 230 -7.75 3.02 4.08
CA ILE A 230 -7.56 1.60 4.35
C ILE A 230 -6.26 1.09 3.73
N ASP A 231 -5.89 -0.14 4.07
CA ASP A 231 -4.81 -0.91 3.46
C ASP A 231 -3.40 -0.37 3.74
N PHE A 232 -3.03 -0.36 5.02
CA PHE A 232 -1.70 0.03 5.51
C PHE A 232 -0.64 -1.07 5.39
N ASP A 233 -0.93 -2.15 4.69
CA ASP A 233 -0.07 -3.33 4.60
C ASP A 233 1.35 -3.00 4.09
N ASP A 234 1.47 -2.04 3.19
CA ASP A 234 2.73 -1.59 2.60
C ASP A 234 3.41 -0.46 3.38
N CYS A 235 2.81 0.05 4.45
CA CYS A 235 3.39 1.18 5.17
C CYS A 235 4.82 0.89 5.60
N GLY A 236 5.69 1.89 5.52
CA GLY A 236 7.11 1.74 5.81
C GLY A 236 7.87 3.05 5.74
N LEU A 237 9.18 2.99 5.86
CA LEU A 237 10.04 4.16 5.76
C LEU A 237 10.34 4.49 4.29
N GLY A 238 10.20 5.76 3.90
CA GLY A 238 10.46 6.19 2.54
C GLY A 238 10.37 7.70 2.36
N TRP A 239 10.63 8.18 1.15
CA TRP A 239 10.39 9.59 0.80
C TRP A 239 8.89 9.90 0.84
N TYR A 240 8.51 11.00 1.48
CA TYR A 240 7.09 11.39 1.59
C TYR A 240 6.40 11.51 0.23
N LEU A 241 7.11 11.99 -0.79
CA LEU A 241 6.56 12.10 -2.14
C LEU A 241 6.45 10.75 -2.88
N PHE A 242 6.90 9.64 -2.29
CA PHE A 242 6.60 8.31 -2.82
C PHE A 242 5.11 7.97 -2.68
N ASP A 243 4.39 8.55 -1.71
CA ASP A 243 2.92 8.42 -1.63
C ASP A 243 2.21 9.11 -2.81
N LEU A 244 2.77 10.20 -3.36
CA LEU A 244 2.28 10.76 -4.63
C LEU A 244 2.52 9.79 -5.80
N ALA A 245 3.70 9.16 -5.86
CA ALA A 245 3.98 8.16 -6.88
C ALA A 245 3.05 6.94 -6.75
N GLY A 246 2.77 6.52 -5.52
CA GLY A 246 1.76 5.51 -5.21
C GLY A 246 0.37 5.89 -5.72
N ALA A 247 -0.05 7.13 -5.48
CA ALA A 247 -1.35 7.64 -5.92
C ALA A 247 -1.53 7.61 -7.45
N LEU A 248 -0.44 7.77 -8.21
CA LEU A 248 -0.44 7.74 -9.67
C LEU A 248 -0.35 6.33 -10.26
N SER A 249 -0.21 5.27 -9.45
CA SER A 249 -0.10 3.89 -9.93
C SER A 249 -1.19 3.56 -10.95
N PHE A 250 -0.79 3.09 -12.13
CA PHE A 250 -1.63 2.77 -13.29
C PHE A 250 -2.30 3.97 -13.99
N LEU A 251 -1.96 5.20 -13.63
CA LEU A 251 -2.47 6.43 -14.25
C LEU A 251 -1.38 7.23 -14.97
N GLU A 252 -0.12 6.81 -14.90
CA GLU A 252 1.07 7.59 -15.30
C GLU A 252 1.10 7.95 -16.80
N GLU A 253 0.27 7.30 -17.62
CA GLU A 253 0.18 7.50 -19.07
C GLU A 253 -0.85 8.54 -19.48
N ARG A 254 -1.67 8.99 -18.55
CA ARG A 254 -2.73 9.94 -18.81
C ARG A 254 -2.16 11.31 -19.17
N GLU A 255 -2.82 12.01 -20.08
CA GLU A 255 -2.43 13.38 -20.49
C GLU A 255 -2.58 14.39 -19.34
N ASP A 256 -3.51 14.13 -18.38
CA ASP A 256 -3.79 15.00 -17.24
C ASP A 256 -2.92 14.73 -15.99
N VAL A 257 -1.90 13.86 -16.07
CA VAL A 257 -0.97 13.59 -14.96
C VAL A 257 -0.35 14.87 -14.36
N PRO A 258 0.07 15.88 -15.13
CA PRO A 258 0.55 17.14 -14.55
C PRO A 258 -0.50 17.83 -13.66
N ASP A 259 -1.77 17.79 -14.03
CA ASP A 259 -2.87 18.38 -13.25
C ASP A 259 -3.16 17.55 -11.99
N LEU A 260 -3.04 16.22 -12.06
CA LEU A 260 -3.15 15.32 -10.90
C LEU A 260 -2.04 15.60 -9.90
N ILE A 261 -0.78 15.71 -10.35
CA ILE A 261 0.37 16.08 -9.51
C ILE A 261 0.13 17.44 -8.85
N ASN A 262 -0.25 18.46 -9.63
CA ASN A 262 -0.54 19.79 -9.11
C ASN A 262 -1.67 19.79 -8.08
N SER A 263 -2.70 18.97 -8.28
CA SER A 263 -3.82 18.81 -7.35
C SER A 263 -3.36 18.17 -6.04
N TRP A 264 -2.58 17.12 -6.11
CA TRP A 264 -2.01 16.46 -4.93
C TRP A 264 -1.08 17.41 -4.14
N VAL A 265 -0.16 18.09 -4.82
CA VAL A 265 0.75 19.08 -4.22
C VAL A 265 -0.03 20.22 -3.58
N ARG A 266 -1.08 20.72 -4.23
CA ARG A 266 -1.97 21.74 -3.66
C ARG A 266 -2.65 21.26 -2.39
N GLY A 267 -3.11 20.00 -2.38
CA GLY A 267 -3.70 19.37 -1.20
C GLY A 267 -2.69 19.24 -0.07
N TYR A 268 -1.49 18.76 -0.36
CA TYR A 268 -0.41 18.60 0.60
C TYR A 268 -0.01 19.92 1.26
N ARG A 269 0.13 20.98 0.46
CA ARG A 269 0.51 22.33 0.90
C ARG A 269 -0.54 23.04 1.77
N LYS A 270 -1.74 22.49 1.93
CA LYS A 270 -2.71 22.97 2.94
C LYS A 270 -2.29 22.64 4.37
N VAL A 271 -1.42 21.65 4.54
CA VAL A 271 -1.03 21.10 5.85
C VAL A 271 0.46 21.24 6.11
N ALA A 272 1.31 20.99 5.11
CA ALA A 272 2.76 21.00 5.24
C ALA A 272 3.43 21.52 3.97
N GLU A 273 4.60 22.15 4.12
CA GLU A 273 5.42 22.56 2.99
C GLU A 273 6.12 21.36 2.33
N ILE A 274 6.34 21.46 1.03
CA ILE A 274 7.19 20.54 0.27
C ILE A 274 8.49 21.28 -0.03
N PRO A 275 9.64 20.82 0.47
CA PRO A 275 10.94 21.41 0.12
C PRO A 275 11.17 21.36 -1.40
N ALA A 276 11.78 22.44 -1.94
CA ALA A 276 11.95 22.57 -3.39
C ALA A 276 12.86 21.47 -3.97
N ASP A 277 13.85 21.02 -3.22
CA ASP A 277 14.75 19.91 -3.56
C ASP A 277 14.02 18.56 -3.53
N ALA A 278 13.04 18.38 -2.64
CA ALA A 278 12.17 17.20 -2.66
C ALA A 278 11.23 17.21 -3.87
N GLU A 279 10.63 18.35 -4.20
CA GLU A 279 9.66 18.47 -5.32
C GLU A 279 10.30 18.12 -6.67
N VAL A 280 11.57 18.42 -6.89
CA VAL A 280 12.29 18.06 -8.12
C VAL A 280 12.51 16.55 -8.26
N MET A 281 12.28 15.75 -7.20
CA MET A 281 12.39 14.29 -7.21
C MET A 281 11.09 13.60 -7.62
N ILE A 282 9.97 14.30 -7.73
CA ILE A 282 8.67 13.71 -8.10
C ILE A 282 8.77 12.83 -9.35
N PRO A 283 9.35 13.27 -10.49
CA PRO A 283 9.46 12.41 -11.67
C PRO A 283 10.29 11.14 -11.45
N THR A 284 11.30 11.22 -10.57
CA THR A 284 12.16 10.08 -10.23
C THR A 284 11.41 9.04 -9.39
N LEU A 285 10.64 9.50 -8.42
CA LEU A 285 9.83 8.62 -7.57
C LEU A 285 8.68 7.97 -8.37
N ILE A 286 8.06 8.70 -9.31
CA ILE A 286 7.06 8.14 -10.22
C ILE A 286 7.70 7.05 -11.09
N MET A 287 8.89 7.28 -11.66
CA MET A 287 9.56 6.27 -12.48
C MET A 287 10.00 5.06 -11.66
N LEU A 288 10.46 5.25 -10.43
CA LEU A 288 10.77 4.18 -9.48
C LEU A 288 9.53 3.30 -9.21
N ARG A 289 8.38 3.93 -8.87
CA ARG A 289 7.12 3.22 -8.66
C ARG A 289 6.67 2.49 -9.93
N ARG A 290 6.81 3.10 -11.10
CA ARG A 290 6.45 2.49 -12.38
C ARG A 290 7.24 1.21 -12.65
N ILE A 291 8.55 1.21 -12.41
CA ILE A 291 9.39 -0.01 -12.56
C ILE A 291 9.00 -1.07 -11.52
N GLN A 292 8.72 -0.68 -10.28
CA GLN A 292 8.20 -1.61 -9.24
C GLN A 292 6.94 -2.33 -9.73
N LEU A 293 6.01 -1.61 -10.34
CA LEU A 293 4.75 -2.17 -10.82
C LEU A 293 4.93 -3.16 -11.99
N ILE A 294 5.98 -3.02 -12.81
CA ILE A 294 6.33 -4.03 -13.82
C ILE A 294 6.60 -5.37 -13.14
N GLY A 295 7.38 -5.37 -12.05
CA GLY A 295 7.67 -6.58 -11.28
C GLY A 295 6.42 -7.17 -10.63
N TRP A 296 5.59 -6.32 -10.03
CA TRP A 296 4.33 -6.74 -9.41
C TRP A 296 3.38 -7.40 -10.42
N LEU A 297 3.20 -6.77 -11.60
CA LEU A 297 2.38 -7.32 -12.69
C LEU A 297 2.95 -8.65 -13.21
N GLY A 298 4.28 -8.74 -13.34
CA GLY A 298 4.96 -9.98 -13.73
C GLY A 298 4.66 -11.14 -12.78
N TYR A 299 4.67 -10.89 -11.47
CA TYR A 299 4.29 -11.88 -10.47
C TYR A 299 2.78 -12.19 -10.53
N GLN A 300 1.93 -11.15 -10.56
CA GLN A 300 0.48 -11.29 -10.44
C GLN A 300 -0.22 -11.80 -11.70
N GLN A 301 0.43 -11.83 -12.87
CA GLN A 301 -0.18 -12.29 -14.13
C GLN A 301 -0.77 -13.72 -14.04
N ASN A 302 -0.23 -14.54 -13.14
CA ASN A 302 -0.71 -15.91 -12.92
C ASN A 302 -1.84 -16.00 -11.89
N HIS A 303 -2.16 -14.91 -11.19
CA HIS A 303 -3.08 -14.88 -10.07
C HIS A 303 -4.26 -13.93 -10.29
N LEU A 304 -4.05 -12.81 -10.99
CA LEU A 304 -5.05 -11.77 -11.19
C LEU A 304 -5.33 -11.53 -12.68
N ASP A 305 -6.60 -11.56 -13.07
CA ASP A 305 -7.01 -11.29 -14.46
C ASP A 305 -6.61 -9.89 -14.90
N PHE A 306 -6.73 -8.89 -14.04
CA PHE A 306 -6.28 -7.52 -14.29
C PHE A 306 -4.80 -7.48 -14.68
N ALA A 307 -3.91 -8.10 -13.90
CA ALA A 307 -2.48 -8.11 -14.20
C ALA A 307 -2.17 -8.77 -15.55
N ARG A 308 -2.92 -9.83 -15.90
CA ARG A 308 -2.79 -10.51 -17.20
C ARG A 308 -3.23 -9.63 -18.36
N GLN A 309 -4.31 -8.85 -18.17
CA GLN A 309 -4.87 -7.99 -19.22
C GLN A 309 -3.96 -6.81 -19.52
N ILE A 310 -3.44 -6.11 -18.51
CA ILE A 310 -2.65 -4.90 -18.71
C ILE A 310 -1.15 -5.13 -18.85
N GLY A 311 -0.62 -6.26 -18.36
CA GLY A 311 0.83 -6.47 -18.24
C GLY A 311 1.60 -6.30 -19.54
N GLN A 312 1.00 -6.67 -20.69
CA GLN A 312 1.65 -6.55 -21.99
C GLN A 312 1.83 -5.09 -22.43
N THR A 313 0.78 -4.28 -22.34
CA THR A 313 0.81 -2.86 -22.70
C THR A 313 1.59 -2.05 -21.68
N PHE A 314 1.47 -2.40 -20.39
CA PHE A 314 2.12 -1.70 -19.29
C PHE A 314 3.65 -1.62 -19.45
N THR A 315 4.32 -2.71 -19.85
CA THR A 315 5.78 -2.72 -20.10
C THR A 315 6.14 -1.82 -21.27
N THR A 316 5.41 -1.90 -22.39
CA THR A 316 5.65 -1.05 -23.56
C THR A 316 5.53 0.44 -23.21
N ASP A 317 4.48 0.81 -22.50
CA ASP A 317 4.23 2.19 -22.06
C ASP A 317 5.27 2.64 -21.04
N SER A 318 5.71 1.74 -20.14
CA SER A 318 6.79 2.00 -19.20
C SER A 318 8.12 2.29 -19.91
N CYS A 319 8.41 1.60 -21.02
CA CYS A 319 9.58 1.89 -21.84
C CYS A 319 9.50 3.28 -22.48
N ARG A 320 8.32 3.69 -22.97
CA ARG A 320 8.11 5.06 -23.48
C ARG A 320 8.38 6.09 -22.41
N LEU A 321 7.76 5.94 -21.22
CA LEU A 321 7.96 6.83 -20.08
C LEU A 321 9.43 6.85 -19.61
N ALA A 322 10.12 5.70 -19.60
CA ALA A 322 11.55 5.62 -19.29
C ALA A 322 12.40 6.37 -20.30
N GLY A 323 12.05 6.34 -21.59
CA GLY A 323 12.71 7.13 -22.62
C GLY A 323 12.56 8.63 -22.40
N GLU A 324 11.37 9.10 -22.06
CA GLU A 324 11.08 10.50 -21.69
C GLU A 324 11.86 10.92 -20.44
N PHE A 325 11.87 10.07 -19.41
CA PHE A 325 12.64 10.28 -18.18
C PHE A 325 14.15 10.40 -18.45
N LEU A 326 14.71 9.51 -19.28
CA LEU A 326 16.12 9.54 -19.66
C LEU A 326 16.47 10.76 -20.52
N ASN A 327 15.60 11.21 -21.40
CA ASN A 327 15.81 12.45 -22.17
C ASN A 327 15.90 13.69 -21.28
N ARG A 328 15.26 13.66 -20.11
CA ARG A 328 15.26 14.77 -19.17
C ARG A 328 16.38 14.72 -18.14
N PHE A 329 16.79 13.53 -17.72
CA PHE A 329 17.66 13.34 -16.56
C PHE A 329 18.88 12.41 -16.80
N GLY A 330 18.95 11.77 -17.97
CA GLY A 330 19.99 10.82 -18.36
C GLY A 330 21.35 11.41 -18.70
#